data_783f514897422f75856d49688efb6ce6
#
_entry.id   783f514897422f75856d49688efb6ce6
#
_cell.length_a   1.000
_cell.length_b   1.000
_cell.length_c   1.000
_cell.angle_alpha   90.00
_cell.angle_beta   90.00
_cell.angle_gamma   90.00
#
_symmetry.space_group_name_H-M   'P 1'
#
loop_
_entity.id
_entity.type
_entity.pdbx_description
1 polymer ?
#
loop_
_entity_poly.entity_id
_entity_poly.type
_entity_poly.pdbx_seq_one_letter_code
_entity_poly.pdbx_strand_id
1 'polypeptide(L)'
;MGISPKQWVIDDISNAALFDLATGDPMAYFERLGKLTLTIAAPQQRVYGGTSKYAFHLTEQDAESSVQIENAVLDLNQLVAATGAEITTGSTVVPRVEKLTVLTGATFTLSKGATLVAGSDRIIVATKGLTNSGVQLTRVASAPTALQYSITVAGVVTLGDSTLVGKDVRAFYDSTSATGTATSIKTDTKNKAYKFVAYGKALDDETNEWFECVIVIYKSQMLGSFVIDQQRKSATTSSIELAVLDPSRADKKAIDILTA
;
A
#
# COMPACT_ATOMS: atom_id res chain seq x y z
N MET A 1 2.33 50.03 -12.19
CA MET A 1 2.98 49.02 -11.34
C MET A 1 3.49 47.96 -12.27
N GLY A 2 4.81 47.90 -12.47
CA GLY A 2 5.42 46.79 -13.24
C GLY A 2 5.30 45.51 -12.40
N ILE A 3 4.68 44.48 -12.94
CA ILE A 3 4.75 43.14 -12.39
C ILE A 3 6.15 42.65 -12.71
N SER A 4 7.05 42.60 -11.74
CA SER A 4 8.28 41.82 -11.87
C SER A 4 7.87 40.37 -11.74
N PRO A 5 7.94 39.54 -12.78
CA PRO A 5 7.64 38.14 -12.68
C PRO A 5 8.76 37.49 -11.87
N LYS A 6 8.47 37.16 -10.61
CA LYS A 6 9.38 36.31 -9.83
C LYS A 6 9.41 34.94 -10.46
N GLN A 7 10.56 34.49 -10.91
CA GLN A 7 10.79 33.16 -11.44
C GLN A 7 11.44 32.31 -10.35
N TRP A 8 10.81 31.19 -10.02
CA TRP A 8 11.32 30.25 -9.03
C TRP A 8 11.54 28.89 -9.66
N VAL A 9 12.64 28.28 -9.31
CA VAL A 9 12.93 26.89 -9.65
C VAL A 9 12.67 26.05 -8.41
N ILE A 10 11.62 25.26 -8.40
CA ILE A 10 11.38 24.28 -7.34
C ILE A 10 12.32 23.10 -7.62
N ASP A 11 13.33 22.93 -6.77
CA ASP A 11 14.40 21.96 -7.02
C ASP A 11 14.25 20.70 -6.16
N ASP A 12 13.72 20.84 -4.94
CA ASP A 12 13.63 19.72 -4.01
C ASP A 12 12.27 19.70 -3.30
N ILE A 13 11.70 18.50 -3.19
CA ILE A 13 10.53 18.22 -2.34
C ILE A 13 10.96 17.22 -1.29
N SER A 14 11.11 17.68 -0.07
CA SER A 14 11.68 16.89 1.02
C SER A 14 10.67 15.92 1.63
N ASN A 15 9.45 16.37 1.87
CA ASN A 15 8.42 15.58 2.51
C ASN A 15 7.01 16.12 2.21
N ALA A 16 5.99 15.29 2.53
CA ALA A 16 4.60 15.72 2.48
C ALA A 16 3.79 15.06 3.59
N ALA A 17 2.62 15.62 3.88
CA ALA A 17 1.70 15.09 4.88
C ALA A 17 0.25 15.20 4.44
N LEU A 18 -0.57 14.24 4.90
CA LEU A 18 -2.02 14.29 4.83
C LEU A 18 -2.58 14.56 6.23
N PHE A 19 -3.53 15.48 6.30
CA PHE A 19 -4.21 15.85 7.53
C PHE A 19 -5.71 15.57 7.41
N ASP A 20 -6.31 15.05 8.45
CA ASP A 20 -7.77 14.90 8.55
C ASP A 20 -8.42 16.29 8.51
N LEU A 21 -9.47 16.45 7.69
CA LEU A 21 -10.14 17.74 7.53
C LEU A 21 -10.98 18.15 8.77
N ALA A 22 -11.44 17.17 9.54
CA ALA A 22 -12.31 17.44 10.68
C ALA A 22 -11.52 17.77 11.94
N THR A 23 -10.41 17.03 12.19
CA THR A 23 -9.61 17.18 13.41
C THR A 23 -8.35 18.00 13.22
N GLY A 24 -7.82 18.04 11.99
CA GLY A 24 -6.52 18.64 11.69
C GLY A 24 -5.33 17.75 12.05
N ASP A 25 -5.58 16.51 12.47
CA ASP A 25 -4.54 15.57 12.87
C ASP A 25 -3.77 15.03 11.65
N PRO A 26 -2.45 14.80 11.78
CA PRO A 26 -1.68 14.16 10.73
C PRO A 26 -2.09 12.68 10.60
N MET A 27 -2.48 12.28 9.41
CA MET A 27 -2.92 10.91 9.10
C MET A 27 -1.85 10.09 8.41
N ALA A 28 -1.07 10.70 7.54
CA ALA A 28 0.04 10.05 6.86
C ALA A 28 1.17 11.05 6.62
N TYR A 29 2.40 10.56 6.69
CA TYR A 29 3.61 11.35 6.46
C TYR A 29 4.49 10.65 5.43
N PHE A 30 5.00 11.40 4.48
CA PHE A 30 5.83 10.92 3.38
C PHE A 30 7.24 11.48 3.55
N GLU A 31 8.13 10.70 4.18
CA GLU A 31 9.51 11.14 4.48
C GLU A 31 10.47 11.02 3.30
N ARG A 32 10.18 10.11 2.37
CA ARG A 32 11.10 9.76 1.27
C ARG A 32 10.38 9.85 -0.06
N LEU A 33 10.01 11.06 -0.40
CA LEU A 33 9.41 11.34 -1.69
C LEU A 33 10.43 11.12 -2.80
N GLY A 34 10.09 10.23 -3.74
CA GLY A 34 10.84 10.07 -4.99
C GLY A 34 10.41 11.09 -6.04
N LYS A 35 9.11 11.42 -6.05
CA LYS A 35 8.53 12.36 -7.01
C LYS A 35 7.19 12.89 -6.51
N LEU A 36 6.93 14.16 -6.80
CA LEU A 36 5.62 14.79 -6.68
C LEU A 36 5.30 15.49 -8.00
N THR A 37 4.12 15.22 -8.53
CA THR A 37 3.62 15.89 -9.74
C THR A 37 2.30 16.54 -9.41
N LEU A 38 2.23 17.86 -9.48
CA LEU A 38 0.99 18.63 -9.39
C LEU A 38 0.53 18.96 -10.81
N THR A 39 -0.63 18.46 -11.20
CA THR A 39 -1.29 18.79 -12.46
C THR A 39 -2.45 19.73 -12.19
N ILE A 40 -2.43 20.91 -12.81
CA ILE A 40 -3.52 21.86 -12.78
C ILE A 40 -4.04 21.98 -14.22
N ALA A 41 -5.24 21.48 -14.47
CA ALA A 41 -5.86 21.51 -15.78
C ALA A 41 -7.13 22.37 -15.72
N ALA A 42 -7.22 23.35 -16.63
CA ALA A 42 -8.41 24.13 -16.90
C ALA A 42 -8.81 23.88 -18.37
N PRO A 43 -9.52 22.75 -18.65
CA PRO A 43 -9.86 22.39 -20.01
C PRO A 43 -10.81 23.42 -20.62
N GLN A 44 -10.60 23.74 -21.90
CA GLN A 44 -11.41 24.68 -22.64
C GLN A 44 -12.10 23.97 -23.80
N GLN A 45 -13.37 24.21 -23.96
CA GLN A 45 -14.14 23.75 -25.10
C GLN A 45 -14.30 24.83 -26.15
N ARG A 46 -13.99 24.50 -27.39
CA ARG A 46 -14.20 25.40 -28.54
C ARG A 46 -15.66 25.35 -28.96
N VAL A 47 -16.30 26.51 -29.03
CA VAL A 47 -17.67 26.64 -29.52
C VAL A 47 -17.64 27.11 -30.95
N TYR A 48 -18.25 26.33 -31.84
CA TYR A 48 -18.38 26.61 -33.27
C TYR A 48 -19.83 26.97 -33.59
N GLY A 49 -20.03 27.87 -34.53
CA GLY A 49 -21.38 28.22 -34.98
C GLY A 49 -21.37 28.92 -36.36
N GLY A 50 -22.48 28.83 -37.04
CA GLY A 50 -22.66 29.38 -38.40
C GLY A 50 -21.80 28.62 -39.45
N THR A 51 -21.38 29.33 -40.48
CA THR A 51 -20.57 28.78 -41.60
C THR A 51 -19.06 28.91 -41.38
N SER A 52 -18.63 29.43 -40.23
CA SER A 52 -17.22 29.66 -39.91
C SER A 52 -16.47 28.35 -39.62
N LYS A 53 -15.26 28.21 -40.18
CA LYS A 53 -14.35 27.09 -39.85
C LYS A 53 -13.60 27.30 -38.53
N TYR A 54 -13.70 28.48 -37.94
CA TYR A 54 -13.01 28.84 -36.70
C TYR A 54 -14.01 28.89 -35.53
N ALA A 55 -13.55 28.50 -34.34
CA ALA A 55 -14.32 28.69 -33.13
C ALA A 55 -14.50 30.17 -32.86
N PHE A 56 -15.71 30.60 -32.51
CA PHE A 56 -15.99 31.98 -32.16
C PHE A 56 -15.90 32.26 -30.66
N HIS A 57 -15.87 31.21 -29.84
CA HIS A 57 -15.77 31.30 -28.38
C HIS A 57 -15.04 30.10 -27.80
N LEU A 58 -14.37 30.32 -26.66
CA LEU A 58 -13.81 29.29 -25.80
C LEU A 58 -14.60 29.31 -24.50
N THR A 59 -15.21 28.18 -24.16
CA THR A 59 -15.89 27.98 -22.89
C THR A 59 -14.97 27.25 -21.93
N GLU A 60 -14.78 27.77 -20.74
CA GLU A 60 -14.07 27.05 -19.69
C GLU A 60 -14.92 25.89 -19.18
N GLN A 61 -14.30 24.75 -19.01
CA GLN A 61 -14.90 23.58 -18.35
C GLN A 61 -14.42 23.53 -16.90
N ASP A 62 -15.00 22.64 -16.11
CA ASP A 62 -14.58 22.43 -14.73
C ASP A 62 -13.09 22.07 -14.67
N ALA A 63 -12.38 22.71 -13.74
CA ALA A 63 -10.95 22.47 -13.56
C ALA A 63 -10.71 21.09 -12.94
N GLU A 64 -9.88 20.30 -13.59
CA GLU A 64 -9.41 19.01 -13.06
C GLU A 64 -7.97 19.17 -12.60
N SER A 65 -7.74 18.98 -11.31
CA SER A 65 -6.40 19.06 -10.74
C SER A 65 -6.11 17.81 -9.93
N SER A 66 -4.90 17.31 -10.07
CA SER A 66 -4.46 16.12 -9.33
C SER A 66 -3.02 16.25 -8.84
N VAL A 67 -2.71 15.50 -7.80
CA VAL A 67 -1.35 15.33 -7.29
C VAL A 67 -1.00 13.85 -7.33
N GLN A 68 0.09 13.54 -7.99
CA GLN A 68 0.68 12.21 -7.97
C GLN A 68 1.93 12.23 -7.08
N ILE A 69 2.00 11.27 -6.17
CA ILE A 69 3.09 11.11 -5.21
C ILE A 69 3.68 9.73 -5.39
N GLU A 70 5.00 9.66 -5.55
CA GLU A 70 5.77 8.43 -5.50
C GLU A 70 6.62 8.42 -4.24
N ASN A 71 6.47 7.39 -3.40
CA ASN A 71 7.22 7.23 -2.16
C ASN A 71 8.06 5.95 -2.22
N ALA A 72 9.31 6.06 -1.79
CA ALA A 72 10.25 4.94 -1.74
C ALA A 72 10.03 3.98 -0.55
N VAL A 73 9.13 4.33 0.35
CA VAL A 73 8.81 3.54 1.56
C VAL A 73 7.31 3.28 1.60
N LEU A 74 6.94 2.02 1.82
CA LEU A 74 5.56 1.65 2.09
C LEU A 74 5.23 1.97 3.56
N ASP A 75 4.33 2.94 3.77
CA ASP A 75 3.74 3.22 5.08
C ASP A 75 2.28 2.72 5.09
N LEU A 76 1.91 1.96 6.12
CA LEU A 76 0.56 1.45 6.28
C LEU A 76 -0.47 2.58 6.51
N ASN A 77 -0.06 3.70 7.09
CA ASN A 77 -0.93 4.87 7.23
C ASN A 77 -1.31 5.48 5.88
N GLN A 78 -0.42 5.41 4.89
CA GLN A 78 -0.73 5.81 3.51
C GLN A 78 -1.80 4.90 2.90
N LEU A 79 -1.71 3.59 3.16
CA LEU A 79 -2.74 2.65 2.72
C LEU A 79 -4.07 2.92 3.42
N VAL A 80 -4.07 3.26 4.71
CA VAL A 80 -5.27 3.68 5.46
C VAL A 80 -5.89 4.92 4.84
N ALA A 81 -5.09 5.94 4.57
CA ALA A 81 -5.55 7.17 3.94
C ALA A 81 -6.10 6.91 2.53
N ALA A 82 -5.45 6.01 1.78
CA ALA A 82 -5.84 5.66 0.41
C ALA A 82 -7.17 4.90 0.32
N THR A 83 -7.36 3.95 1.21
CA THR A 83 -8.43 2.94 1.07
C THR A 83 -9.44 3.00 2.21
N GLY A 84 -9.19 3.83 3.25
CA GLY A 84 -9.95 3.81 4.48
C GLY A 84 -9.74 2.54 5.30
N ALA A 85 -8.67 1.78 5.04
CA ALA A 85 -8.33 0.56 5.76
C ALA A 85 -8.19 0.80 7.27
N GLU A 86 -8.33 -0.25 8.05
CA GLU A 86 -8.06 -0.24 9.49
C GLU A 86 -6.75 -0.94 9.79
N ILE A 87 -5.92 -0.35 10.63
CA ILE A 87 -4.74 -0.98 11.19
C ILE A 87 -5.11 -1.53 12.57
N THR A 88 -4.93 -2.83 12.74
CA THR A 88 -5.06 -3.48 14.04
C THR A 88 -3.71 -4.02 14.49
N THR A 89 -3.31 -3.73 15.70
CA THR A 89 -2.10 -4.25 16.34
C THR A 89 -2.48 -5.22 17.46
N GLY A 90 -1.70 -6.28 17.62
CA GLY A 90 -1.93 -7.28 18.66
C GLY A 90 -1.97 -8.70 18.14
N SER A 91 -2.85 -9.52 18.70
CA SER A 91 -2.97 -10.92 18.28
C SER A 91 -3.53 -11.02 16.84
N THR A 92 -2.70 -11.52 15.94
CA THR A 92 -3.02 -11.62 14.50
C THR A 92 -2.76 -13.04 14.03
N VAL A 93 -3.68 -13.58 13.22
CA VAL A 93 -3.52 -14.86 12.56
C VAL A 93 -2.77 -14.66 11.24
N VAL A 94 -1.66 -15.38 11.06
CA VAL A 94 -0.80 -15.27 9.89
C VAL A 94 -0.75 -16.62 9.17
N PRO A 95 -1.22 -16.73 7.92
CA PRO A 95 -1.07 -17.91 7.09
C PRO A 95 0.41 -18.20 6.82
N ARG A 96 0.80 -19.46 6.91
CA ARG A 96 2.16 -19.95 6.69
C ARG A 96 2.21 -21.02 5.63
N VAL A 97 3.27 -21.00 4.86
CA VAL A 97 3.60 -22.04 3.91
C VAL A 97 5.07 -22.38 4.08
N GLU A 98 5.36 -23.63 4.44
CA GLU A 98 6.73 -24.12 4.63
C GLU A 98 7.01 -25.32 3.75
N LYS A 99 8.20 -25.34 3.17
CA LYS A 99 8.76 -26.53 2.52
C LYS A 99 9.74 -27.18 3.51
N LEU A 100 9.45 -28.39 3.91
CA LEU A 100 10.18 -29.11 4.95
C LEU A 100 10.61 -30.48 4.42
N THR A 101 11.79 -30.93 4.84
CA THR A 101 12.27 -32.30 4.57
C THR A 101 11.93 -33.18 5.76
N VAL A 102 11.37 -34.36 5.48
CA VAL A 102 10.98 -35.32 6.49
C VAL A 102 12.26 -35.97 7.07
N LEU A 103 12.41 -35.88 8.38
CA LEU A 103 13.56 -36.43 9.12
C LEU A 103 13.38 -37.91 9.44
N THR A 104 14.46 -38.53 9.95
CA THR A 104 14.44 -39.89 10.52
C THR A 104 13.32 -40.01 11.56
N GLY A 105 12.58 -41.12 11.52
CA GLY A 105 11.37 -41.33 12.34
C GLY A 105 10.10 -40.75 11.69
N ALA A 106 10.18 -40.39 10.41
CA ALA A 106 9.07 -39.82 9.65
C ALA A 106 8.47 -38.55 10.30
N THR A 107 9.32 -37.68 10.83
CA THR A 107 8.91 -36.49 11.55
C THR A 107 9.48 -35.20 10.94
N PHE A 108 8.85 -34.06 11.23
CA PHE A 108 9.40 -32.74 11.03
C PHE A 108 8.71 -31.75 11.99
N THR A 109 9.30 -30.58 12.16
CA THR A 109 8.74 -29.55 13.08
C THR A 109 8.41 -28.28 12.30
N LEU A 110 7.21 -27.76 12.52
CA LEU A 110 6.79 -26.47 11.97
C LEU A 110 7.52 -25.33 12.68
N SER A 111 8.01 -24.34 11.93
CA SER A 111 8.77 -23.21 12.51
C SER A 111 7.97 -22.38 13.51
N LYS A 112 6.65 -22.30 13.34
CA LYS A 112 5.72 -21.63 14.23
C LYS A 112 4.67 -22.58 14.82
N GLY A 113 5.02 -23.84 14.99
CA GLY A 113 4.12 -24.88 15.44
C GLY A 113 3.55 -24.64 16.84
N ALA A 114 4.32 -24.04 17.76
CA ALA A 114 3.86 -23.71 19.12
C ALA A 114 2.71 -22.67 19.13
N THR A 115 2.52 -21.93 18.05
CA THR A 115 1.45 -20.94 17.89
C THR A 115 0.45 -21.32 16.80
N LEU A 116 0.41 -22.60 16.45
CA LEU A 116 -0.49 -23.16 15.45
C LEU A 116 -1.95 -22.94 15.84
N VAL A 117 -2.74 -22.43 14.91
CA VAL A 117 -4.20 -22.39 15.04
C VAL A 117 -4.73 -23.81 14.82
N ALA A 118 -5.41 -24.35 15.82
CA ALA A 118 -5.86 -25.73 15.80
C ALA A 118 -6.77 -26.01 14.58
N GLY A 119 -6.43 -27.07 13.82
CA GLY A 119 -7.21 -27.50 12.65
C GLY A 119 -6.96 -26.74 11.35
N SER A 120 -6.10 -25.71 11.37
CA SER A 120 -5.72 -24.97 10.15
C SER A 120 -4.68 -25.71 9.29
N ASP A 121 -3.99 -26.66 9.86
CA ASP A 121 -2.87 -27.37 9.24
C ASP A 121 -3.31 -28.28 8.08
N ARG A 122 -2.53 -28.27 7.01
CA ARG A 122 -2.63 -29.15 5.84
C ARG A 122 -1.22 -29.52 5.37
N ILE A 123 -0.98 -30.80 5.18
CA ILE A 123 0.30 -31.33 4.73
C ILE A 123 0.15 -31.99 3.37
N ILE A 124 1.01 -31.61 2.43
CA ILE A 124 1.01 -32.14 1.06
C ILE A 124 2.40 -32.72 0.75
N VAL A 125 2.45 -33.89 0.15
CA VAL A 125 3.70 -34.49 -0.34
C VAL A 125 4.21 -33.67 -1.53
N ALA A 126 5.40 -33.09 -1.41
CA ALA A 126 5.94 -32.15 -2.39
C ALA A 126 6.97 -32.72 -3.35
N THR A 127 7.52 -33.92 -3.04
CA THR A 127 8.57 -34.57 -3.87
C THR A 127 7.96 -35.10 -5.16
N LYS A 128 8.45 -34.61 -6.30
CA LYS A 128 8.06 -35.10 -7.63
C LYS A 128 8.51 -36.53 -7.84
N GLY A 129 7.71 -37.29 -8.58
CA GLY A 129 8.04 -38.68 -8.95
C GLY A 129 7.63 -39.73 -7.91
N LEU A 130 7.09 -39.36 -6.76
CA LEU A 130 6.45 -40.32 -5.85
C LEU A 130 5.01 -40.57 -6.28
N THR A 131 4.48 -41.77 -6.02
CA THR A 131 3.08 -42.14 -6.33
C THR A 131 2.08 -41.25 -5.63
N ASN A 132 2.43 -40.72 -4.43
CA ASN A 132 1.62 -39.83 -3.63
C ASN A 132 2.03 -38.33 -3.77
N SER A 133 2.84 -37.98 -4.79
CA SER A 133 3.19 -36.58 -5.04
C SER A 133 1.96 -35.74 -5.30
N GLY A 134 1.82 -34.60 -4.57
CA GLY A 134 0.67 -33.72 -4.64
C GLY A 134 -0.53 -34.16 -3.79
N VAL A 135 -0.45 -35.30 -3.14
CA VAL A 135 -1.53 -35.81 -2.27
C VAL A 135 -1.50 -35.05 -0.93
N GLN A 136 -2.66 -34.60 -0.51
CA GLN A 136 -2.88 -34.06 0.82
C GLN A 136 -3.05 -35.21 1.82
N LEU A 137 -2.26 -35.18 2.89
CA LEU A 137 -2.37 -36.15 3.96
C LEU A 137 -3.54 -35.82 4.89
N THR A 138 -4.14 -36.87 5.46
CA THR A 138 -5.26 -36.72 6.42
C THR A 138 -4.72 -36.59 7.84
N ARG A 139 -5.21 -35.61 8.58
CA ARG A 139 -4.86 -35.44 10.00
C ARG A 139 -5.60 -36.46 10.88
N VAL A 140 -4.88 -37.06 11.80
CA VAL A 140 -5.41 -37.93 12.84
C VAL A 140 -4.92 -37.50 14.22
N ALA A 141 -5.57 -37.92 15.28
CA ALA A 141 -5.19 -37.55 16.65
C ALA A 141 -3.85 -38.16 17.07
N SER A 142 -3.63 -39.42 16.72
CA SER A 142 -2.41 -40.18 17.08
C SER A 142 -2.26 -41.40 16.16
N ALA A 143 -1.10 -42.07 16.21
CA ALA A 143 -0.81 -43.30 15.49
C ALA A 143 -1.18 -43.22 13.99
N PRO A 144 -0.61 -42.30 13.21
CA PRO A 144 -0.95 -42.17 11.79
C PRO A 144 -0.53 -43.39 11.00
N THR A 145 -1.35 -43.77 10.03
CA THR A 145 -1.05 -44.80 9.02
C THR A 145 -0.67 -44.15 7.68
N ALA A 146 -0.46 -44.95 6.63
CA ALA A 146 -0.14 -44.41 5.32
C ALA A 146 -1.12 -43.30 4.87
N LEU A 147 -0.59 -42.22 4.31
CA LEU A 147 -1.32 -41.01 3.91
C LEU A 147 -1.98 -40.23 5.07
N GLN A 148 -1.53 -40.50 6.30
CA GLN A 148 -1.99 -39.79 7.47
C GLN A 148 -0.83 -39.10 8.21
N TYR A 149 -1.16 -38.08 9.02
CA TYR A 149 -0.22 -37.45 9.93
C TYR A 149 -0.92 -37.09 11.26
N SER A 150 -0.10 -37.01 12.30
CA SER A 150 -0.50 -36.39 13.59
C SER A 150 0.39 -35.21 13.89
N ILE A 151 -0.10 -34.26 14.69
CA ILE A 151 0.66 -33.10 15.10
C ILE A 151 0.51 -32.86 16.61
N THR A 152 1.62 -32.56 17.27
CA THR A 152 1.64 -32.22 18.69
C THR A 152 1.38 -30.72 18.90
N VAL A 153 1.10 -30.33 20.14
CA VAL A 153 0.95 -28.91 20.55
C VAL A 153 2.22 -28.09 20.28
N ALA A 154 3.38 -28.73 20.32
CA ALA A 154 4.66 -28.08 19.97
C ALA A 154 4.90 -27.93 18.45
N GLY A 155 3.97 -28.42 17.63
CA GLY A 155 4.10 -28.37 16.16
C GLY A 155 5.00 -29.45 15.55
N VAL A 156 5.30 -30.51 16.30
CA VAL A 156 5.98 -31.69 15.74
C VAL A 156 4.96 -32.51 14.99
N VAL A 157 5.21 -32.72 13.71
CA VAL A 157 4.39 -33.56 12.82
C VAL A 157 5.02 -34.92 12.71
N THR A 158 4.22 -35.97 12.85
CA THR A 158 4.61 -37.37 12.61
C THR A 158 3.78 -37.89 11.45
N LEU A 159 4.47 -38.48 10.46
CA LEU A 159 3.83 -39.11 9.29
C LEU A 159 3.68 -40.61 9.51
N GLY A 160 2.62 -41.17 8.99
CA GLY A 160 2.41 -42.62 9.02
C GLY A 160 3.19 -43.41 7.94
N ASP A 161 3.74 -42.71 6.95
CA ASP A 161 4.49 -43.30 5.84
C ASP A 161 5.99 -43.05 6.01
N SER A 162 6.73 -44.08 6.42
CA SER A 162 8.18 -44.01 6.60
C SER A 162 8.96 -43.89 5.27
N THR A 163 8.34 -44.18 4.13
CA THR A 163 8.98 -44.04 2.81
C THR A 163 9.19 -42.57 2.44
N LEU A 164 8.53 -41.64 3.15
CA LEU A 164 8.69 -40.21 2.99
C LEU A 164 9.92 -39.62 3.68
N VAL A 165 10.67 -40.39 4.46
CA VAL A 165 11.94 -39.97 5.09
C VAL A 165 12.91 -39.50 4.00
N GLY A 166 13.50 -38.30 4.19
CA GLY A 166 14.36 -37.63 3.22
C GLY A 166 13.62 -36.99 2.04
N LYS A 167 12.31 -37.02 2.03
CA LYS A 167 11.48 -36.38 0.99
C LYS A 167 10.93 -35.06 1.47
N ASP A 168 10.53 -34.22 0.52
CA ASP A 168 9.96 -32.90 0.80
C ASP A 168 8.46 -32.97 0.96
N VAL A 169 7.94 -32.21 1.94
CA VAL A 169 6.54 -31.94 2.17
C VAL A 169 6.30 -30.44 2.19
N ARG A 170 5.08 -30.01 1.89
CA ARG A 170 4.62 -28.62 2.10
C ARG A 170 3.59 -28.61 3.20
N ALA A 171 3.86 -27.79 4.20
CA ALA A 171 2.93 -27.52 5.27
C ALA A 171 2.28 -26.15 5.05
N PHE A 172 0.95 -26.13 5.07
CA PHE A 172 0.11 -24.93 5.07
C PHE A 172 -0.57 -24.88 6.42
N TYR A 173 -0.47 -23.77 7.11
CA TYR A 173 -1.11 -23.63 8.41
C TYR A 173 -1.20 -22.16 8.82
N ASP A 174 -2.09 -21.86 9.74
CA ASP A 174 -2.20 -20.55 10.35
C ASP A 174 -1.48 -20.53 11.71
N SER A 175 -0.75 -19.47 11.97
CA SER A 175 -0.08 -19.24 13.25
C SER A 175 -0.52 -17.94 13.87
N THR A 176 -0.69 -17.90 15.21
CA THR A 176 -0.99 -16.69 15.94
C THR A 176 0.29 -15.93 16.26
N SER A 177 0.33 -14.65 15.93
CA SER A 177 1.36 -13.70 16.35
C SER A 177 0.79 -12.79 17.43
N ALA A 178 1.42 -12.74 18.61
CA ALA A 178 0.95 -11.90 19.72
C ALA A 178 1.15 -10.39 19.47
N THR A 179 2.11 -10.03 18.62
CA THR A 179 2.53 -8.65 18.31
C THR A 179 2.41 -8.34 16.82
N GLY A 180 1.44 -8.97 16.16
CA GLY A 180 1.22 -8.75 14.73
C GLY A 180 0.58 -7.39 14.45
N THR A 181 0.78 -6.89 13.24
CA THR A 181 0.01 -5.78 12.70
C THR A 181 -0.73 -6.28 11.46
N ALA A 182 -2.02 -6.06 11.42
CA ALA A 182 -2.85 -6.37 10.26
C ALA A 182 -3.49 -5.09 9.72
N THR A 183 -3.48 -4.94 8.41
CA THR A 183 -4.22 -3.88 7.73
C THR A 183 -5.33 -4.52 6.91
N SER A 184 -6.56 -4.16 7.19
CA SER A 184 -7.75 -4.72 6.57
C SER A 184 -8.50 -3.67 5.77
N ILE A 185 -8.75 -3.95 4.49
CA ILE A 185 -9.59 -3.13 3.62
C ILE A 185 -10.98 -3.74 3.62
N LYS A 186 -11.97 -3.00 4.10
CA LYS A 186 -13.36 -3.44 4.14
C LYS A 186 -14.08 -3.04 2.84
N THR A 187 -15.06 -3.82 2.43
CA THR A 187 -15.80 -3.60 1.18
C THR A 187 -16.76 -2.41 1.23
N ASP A 188 -17.09 -1.93 2.42
CA ASP A 188 -18.00 -0.83 2.69
C ASP A 188 -17.29 0.49 3.06
N THR A 189 -15.97 0.49 3.06
CA THR A 189 -15.18 1.66 3.43
C THR A 189 -15.22 2.71 2.32
N LYS A 190 -15.45 3.97 2.69
CA LYS A 190 -15.42 5.11 1.79
C LYS A 190 -14.12 5.89 1.99
N ASN A 191 -13.53 6.30 0.88
CA ASN A 191 -12.36 7.18 0.91
C ASN A 191 -12.74 8.52 1.53
N LYS A 192 -11.94 8.95 2.49
CA LYS A 192 -12.09 10.27 3.12
C LYS A 192 -11.37 11.34 2.31
N ALA A 193 -11.74 12.58 2.54
CA ALA A 193 -11.01 13.72 2.01
C ALA A 193 -10.02 14.23 3.06
N TYR A 194 -8.86 14.72 2.59
CA TYR A 194 -7.74 15.17 3.41
C TYR A 194 -7.24 16.53 2.94
N LYS A 195 -6.61 17.29 3.84
CA LYS A 195 -5.75 18.40 3.48
C LYS A 195 -4.37 17.83 3.18
N PHE A 196 -3.78 18.20 2.05
CA PHE A 196 -2.44 17.79 1.66
C PHE A 196 -1.49 18.98 1.77
N VAL A 197 -0.30 18.73 2.32
CA VAL A 197 0.77 19.73 2.43
C VAL A 197 2.07 19.09 2.00
N ALA A 198 2.76 19.69 1.04
CA ALA A 198 4.10 19.28 0.63
C ALA A 198 5.10 20.38 0.93
N TYR A 199 6.26 19.99 1.41
CA TYR A 199 7.36 20.86 1.79
C TYR A 199 8.54 20.65 0.85
N GLY A 200 9.11 21.74 0.37
CA GLY A 200 10.23 21.71 -0.55
C GLY A 200 11.09 22.95 -0.44
N LYS A 201 12.02 23.04 -1.36
CA LYS A 201 12.89 24.22 -1.51
C LYS A 201 12.75 24.76 -2.92
N ALA A 202 12.75 26.05 -3.03
CA ALA A 202 12.81 26.76 -4.30
C ALA A 202 13.98 27.73 -4.33
N LEU A 203 14.52 27.94 -5.51
CA LEU A 203 15.58 28.88 -5.79
C LEU A 203 14.97 30.10 -6.49
N ASP A 204 15.26 31.28 -5.99
CA ASP A 204 14.98 32.52 -6.70
C ASP A 204 16.04 32.72 -7.81
N ASP A 205 15.59 32.78 -9.05
CA ASP A 205 16.47 32.89 -10.24
C ASP A 205 17.19 34.26 -10.32
N GLU A 206 16.63 35.30 -9.69
CA GLU A 206 17.24 36.62 -9.70
C GLU A 206 18.28 36.81 -8.60
N THR A 207 18.00 36.30 -7.38
CA THR A 207 18.88 36.51 -6.21
C THR A 207 19.79 35.33 -5.95
N ASN A 208 19.50 34.16 -6.55
CA ASN A 208 20.18 32.87 -6.30
C ASN A 208 20.13 32.46 -4.81
N GLU A 209 19.07 32.86 -4.11
CA GLU A 209 18.82 32.50 -2.72
C GLU A 209 17.80 31.38 -2.61
N TRP A 210 18.07 30.45 -1.68
CA TRP A 210 17.16 29.36 -1.37
C TRP A 210 16.14 29.77 -0.32
N PHE A 211 14.88 29.40 -0.54
CA PHE A 211 13.79 29.62 0.40
C PHE A 211 12.90 28.37 0.52
N GLU A 212 12.14 28.31 1.59
CA GLU A 212 11.17 27.24 1.76
C GLU A 212 9.96 27.45 0.84
N CYS A 213 9.55 26.35 0.19
CA CYS A 213 8.37 26.32 -0.65
C CYS A 213 7.38 25.28 -0.09
N VAL A 214 6.16 25.71 0.17
CA VAL A 214 5.10 24.86 0.71
C VAL A 214 3.91 24.85 -0.23
N ILE A 215 3.51 23.67 -0.68
CA ILE A 215 2.29 23.49 -1.48
C ILE A 215 1.18 23.00 -0.55
N VAL A 216 0.10 23.74 -0.45
CA VAL A 216 -1.06 23.41 0.36
C VAL A 216 -2.26 23.16 -0.53
N ILE A 217 -2.85 21.96 -0.43
CA ILE A 217 -4.13 21.61 -1.05
C ILE A 217 -5.14 21.45 0.06
N TYR A 218 -6.12 22.33 0.09
CA TYR A 218 -7.05 22.41 1.22
C TYR A 218 -8.03 21.25 1.31
N LYS A 219 -8.33 20.59 0.19
CA LYS A 219 -9.16 19.39 0.16
C LYS A 219 -8.75 18.51 -1.01
N SER A 220 -8.36 17.31 -0.71
CA SER A 220 -8.01 16.29 -1.70
C SER A 220 -8.63 14.95 -1.32
N GLN A 221 -8.85 14.11 -2.30
CA GLN A 221 -9.34 12.76 -2.09
C GLN A 221 -8.59 11.80 -3.00
N MET A 222 -8.32 10.61 -2.50
CA MET A 222 -7.65 9.58 -3.27
C MET A 222 -8.47 9.14 -4.47
N LEU A 223 -7.85 9.04 -5.64
CA LEU A 223 -8.44 8.55 -6.89
C LEU A 223 -8.40 7.01 -6.99
N GLY A 224 -8.49 6.32 -5.86
CA GLY A 224 -8.86 4.90 -5.82
C GLY A 224 -7.80 3.88 -6.22
N SER A 225 -6.61 4.23 -6.65
CA SER A 225 -5.54 3.27 -6.90
C SER A 225 -4.37 3.47 -5.94
N PHE A 226 -4.15 2.49 -5.07
CA PHE A 226 -2.93 2.36 -4.30
C PHE A 226 -2.15 1.18 -4.87
N VAL A 227 -0.98 1.45 -5.43
CA VAL A 227 -0.16 0.42 -6.06
C VAL A 227 1.00 0.06 -5.13
N ILE A 228 1.12 -1.22 -4.83
CA ILE A 228 2.28 -1.80 -4.14
C ILE A 228 3.04 -2.61 -5.20
N ASP A 229 4.15 -2.10 -5.69
CA ASP A 229 5.01 -2.84 -6.60
C ASP A 229 6.12 -3.55 -5.82
N GLN A 230 6.11 -4.88 -5.87
CA GLN A 230 7.09 -5.73 -5.21
C GLN A 230 7.86 -6.52 -6.23
N GLN A 231 9.12 -6.18 -6.43
CA GLN A 231 10.03 -6.92 -7.29
C GLN A 231 11.10 -7.63 -6.46
N ARG A 232 11.56 -8.78 -6.96
CA ARG A 232 12.64 -9.51 -6.31
C ARG A 232 13.93 -8.67 -6.32
N LYS A 233 14.50 -8.41 -5.14
CA LYS A 233 15.73 -7.63 -4.94
C LYS A 233 15.61 -6.14 -5.31
N SER A 234 14.41 -5.61 -5.37
CA SER A 234 14.16 -4.18 -5.52
C SER A 234 13.43 -3.64 -4.30
N ALA A 235 13.63 -2.36 -3.98
CA ALA A 235 12.86 -1.70 -2.95
C ALA A 235 11.40 -1.58 -3.39
N THR A 236 10.48 -1.77 -2.45
CA THR A 236 9.06 -1.54 -2.68
C THR A 236 8.80 -0.04 -2.81
N THR A 237 8.16 0.36 -3.90
CA THR A 237 7.67 1.73 -4.08
C THR A 237 6.16 1.76 -3.95
N SER A 238 5.61 2.86 -3.48
CA SER A 238 4.17 3.10 -3.46
C SER A 238 3.86 4.38 -4.23
N SER A 239 2.80 4.35 -5.02
CA SER A 239 2.30 5.54 -5.70
C SER A 239 0.86 5.82 -5.29
N ILE A 240 0.55 7.10 -5.16
CA ILE A 240 -0.75 7.60 -4.72
C ILE A 240 -1.13 8.75 -5.64
N GLU A 241 -2.39 8.78 -6.05
CA GLU A 241 -2.95 9.89 -6.79
C GLU A 241 -4.11 10.51 -6.00
N LEU A 242 -4.07 11.83 -5.87
CA LEU A 242 -5.06 12.64 -5.16
C LEU A 242 -5.76 13.57 -6.15
N ALA A 243 -7.08 13.53 -6.22
CA ALA A 243 -7.86 14.58 -6.87
C ALA A 243 -7.97 15.80 -5.94
N VAL A 244 -7.82 16.98 -6.49
CA VAL A 244 -8.12 18.22 -5.79
C VAL A 244 -9.62 18.48 -5.86
N LEU A 245 -10.22 18.74 -4.72
CA LEU A 245 -11.67 19.00 -4.60
C LEU A 245 -11.92 20.42 -4.13
N ASP A 246 -13.13 20.92 -4.42
CA ASP A 246 -13.60 22.19 -3.86
C ASP A 246 -13.67 22.08 -2.31
N PRO A 247 -12.88 22.88 -1.58
CA PRO A 247 -12.92 22.88 -0.12
C PRO A 247 -14.10 23.64 0.46
N SER A 248 -14.93 24.26 -0.39
CA SER A 248 -16.09 25.10 0.02
C SER A 248 -15.71 26.23 0.98
N ARG A 249 -14.53 26.81 0.79
CA ARG A 249 -14.00 27.90 1.61
C ARG A 249 -14.57 29.25 1.16
N ALA A 250 -14.70 30.18 2.09
CA ALA A 250 -15.19 31.54 1.80
C ALA A 250 -14.25 32.33 0.85
N ASP A 251 -12.93 32.03 0.92
CA ASP A 251 -11.90 32.61 0.06
C ASP A 251 -11.73 31.92 -1.29
N LYS A 252 -12.49 30.82 -1.54
CA LYS A 252 -12.49 29.99 -2.76
C LYS A 252 -11.12 29.44 -3.17
N LYS A 253 -10.19 29.35 -2.25
CA LYS A 253 -8.86 28.80 -2.51
C LYS A 253 -8.87 27.28 -2.43
N ALA A 254 -8.44 26.61 -3.51
CA ALA A 254 -8.24 25.16 -3.56
C ALA A 254 -6.78 24.79 -3.30
N ILE A 255 -5.84 25.57 -3.85
CA ILE A 255 -4.40 25.34 -3.78
C ILE A 255 -3.71 26.66 -3.43
N ASP A 256 -2.75 26.64 -2.52
CA ASP A 256 -1.80 27.72 -2.28
C ASP A 256 -0.36 27.18 -2.48
N ILE A 257 0.48 27.98 -3.10
CA ILE A 257 1.93 27.79 -3.14
C ILE A 257 2.52 28.94 -2.32
N LEU A 258 3.11 28.61 -1.19
CA LEU A 258 3.62 29.55 -0.21
C LEU A 258 5.13 29.52 -0.20
N THR A 259 5.76 30.66 -0.03
CA THR A 259 7.21 30.81 0.11
C THR A 259 7.51 31.59 1.38
N ALA A 260 8.53 31.17 2.12
CA ALA A 260 8.96 31.81 3.38
C ALA A 260 10.46 32.06 3.37
#